data_9b9cf5d7f00f64cccf7943dc23de38dc
#
_entry.id   9b9cf5d7f00f64cccf7943dc23de38dc
#
_cell.length_a   1.000
_cell.length_b   1.000
_cell.length_c   1.000
_cell.angle_alpha   90.00
_cell.angle_beta   90.00
_cell.angle_gamma   90.00
#
_symmetry.space_group_name_H-M   'P 1'
#
loop_
_entity.id
_entity.type
_entity.pdbx_description
1 polymer ?
#
loop_
_entity_poly.entity_id
_entity_poly.type
_entity_poly.pdbx_seq_one_letter_code
_entity_poly.pdbx_strand_id
1 'polypeptide(L)'
;MEDKCLIVILGATGDLTKKKLIPAIHNLVANKKIKDFAVVGVGRAHSNPKLILKKSKKYVEKLNKKTWSTLEKRMYYFQADFYDNIGFCKLEEFTKSIEKKHKLPGNRIFYLATLPSHFKAIADNLSRCGLTKEKIRRKQGFKKNWTKVVFEKPFGHDLKSAKKINKCIKKVFKEKQIYRIDHYLGKE
;
A
#
# COMPACT_ATOMS: atom_id res chain seq x y z
N MET A 1 19.43 -2.65 -7.00
CA MET A 1 18.70 -3.67 -6.21
C MET A 1 17.26 -3.69 -6.72
N GLU A 2 16.80 -4.77 -7.32
CA GLU A 2 15.42 -4.85 -7.84
C GLU A 2 14.49 -5.05 -6.64
N ASP A 3 13.84 -4.00 -6.22
CA ASP A 3 12.88 -4.06 -5.10
C ASP A 3 11.53 -4.60 -5.61
N LYS A 4 11.46 -5.95 -5.66
CA LYS A 4 10.19 -6.65 -5.92
C LYS A 4 9.30 -6.51 -4.70
N CYS A 5 8.10 -5.96 -4.86
CA CYS A 5 7.20 -5.74 -3.72
C CYS A 5 5.71 -5.76 -4.09
N LEU A 6 4.90 -6.00 -3.08
CA LEU A 6 3.46 -5.79 -3.10
C LEU A 6 3.14 -4.42 -2.51
N ILE A 7 2.37 -3.61 -3.23
CA ILE A 7 1.87 -2.32 -2.76
C ILE A 7 0.41 -2.51 -2.36
N VAL A 8 0.11 -2.33 -1.07
CA VAL A 8 -1.26 -2.43 -0.52
C VAL A 8 -1.76 -1.02 -0.20
N ILE A 9 -2.77 -0.55 -0.93
CA ILE A 9 -3.34 0.79 -0.78
C ILE A 9 -4.63 0.69 0.02
N LEU A 10 -4.61 1.15 1.27
CA LEU A 10 -5.79 1.23 2.14
C LEU A 10 -6.51 2.55 1.89
N GLY A 11 -7.71 2.48 1.32
CA GLY A 11 -8.44 3.64 0.80
C GLY A 11 -8.41 3.72 -0.73
N ALA A 12 -8.41 2.59 -1.40
CA ALA A 12 -8.21 2.48 -2.85
C ALA A 12 -9.27 3.19 -3.70
N THR A 13 -10.47 3.40 -3.18
CA THR A 13 -11.55 4.11 -3.89
C THR A 13 -11.55 5.62 -3.64
N GLY A 14 -10.64 6.11 -2.81
CA GLY A 14 -10.50 7.53 -2.47
C GLY A 14 -9.88 8.39 -3.57
N ASP A 15 -9.96 9.69 -3.41
CA ASP A 15 -9.43 10.67 -4.38
C ASP A 15 -7.92 10.66 -4.45
N LEU A 16 -7.23 10.51 -3.31
CA LEU A 16 -5.78 10.42 -3.27
C LEU A 16 -5.26 9.28 -4.15
N THR A 17 -5.88 8.10 -4.02
CA THR A 17 -5.50 6.93 -4.85
C THR A 17 -5.71 7.22 -6.32
N LYS A 18 -6.86 7.77 -6.70
CA LYS A 18 -7.19 8.04 -8.11
C LYS A 18 -6.33 9.15 -8.71
N LYS A 19 -6.17 10.26 -7.98
CA LYS A 19 -5.55 11.48 -8.51
C LYS A 19 -4.02 11.50 -8.40
N LYS A 20 -3.44 10.75 -7.44
CA LYS A 20 -2.01 10.80 -7.14
C LYS A 20 -1.34 9.43 -7.15
N LEU A 21 -1.84 8.43 -6.42
CA LEU A 21 -1.09 7.18 -6.24
C LEU A 21 -1.02 6.33 -7.51
N ILE A 22 -2.15 6.14 -8.21
CA ILE A 22 -2.15 5.36 -9.46
C ILE A 22 -1.31 6.07 -10.54
N PRO A 23 -1.42 7.39 -10.77
CA PRO A 23 -0.50 8.12 -11.66
C PRO A 23 0.96 7.98 -11.26
N ALA A 24 1.29 8.10 -9.96
CA ALA A 24 2.66 7.94 -9.49
C ALA A 24 3.22 6.53 -9.75
N ILE A 25 2.42 5.49 -9.46
CA ILE A 25 2.82 4.10 -9.76
C ILE A 25 3.02 3.92 -11.27
N HIS A 26 2.12 4.46 -12.10
CA HIS A 26 2.30 4.45 -13.56
C HIS A 26 3.64 5.07 -13.95
N ASN A 27 3.97 6.25 -13.42
CA ASN A 27 5.22 6.94 -13.73
C ASN A 27 6.45 6.15 -13.27
N LEU A 28 6.41 5.53 -12.06
CA LEU A 28 7.49 4.68 -11.58
C LEU A 28 7.73 3.47 -12.49
N VAL A 29 6.66 2.86 -13.02
CA VAL A 29 6.77 1.74 -13.97
C VAL A 29 7.26 2.21 -15.33
N ALA A 30 6.72 3.31 -15.85
CA ALA A 30 7.14 3.89 -17.14
C ALA A 30 8.62 4.26 -17.17
N ASN A 31 9.11 4.81 -16.06
CA ASN A 31 10.52 5.18 -15.87
C ASN A 31 11.40 4.01 -15.39
N LYS A 32 10.90 2.78 -15.40
CA LYS A 32 11.62 1.54 -14.99
C LYS A 32 12.18 1.58 -13.56
N LYS A 33 11.62 2.44 -12.68
CA LYS A 33 12.00 2.50 -11.26
C LYS A 33 11.49 1.31 -10.46
N ILE A 34 10.38 0.72 -10.88
CA ILE A 34 9.86 -0.56 -10.38
C ILE A 34 9.55 -1.49 -11.56
N LYS A 35 9.93 -2.76 -11.46
CA LYS A 35 9.71 -3.75 -12.52
C LYS A 35 8.78 -4.88 -12.06
N ASP A 36 9.09 -5.49 -10.94
CA ASP A 36 8.35 -6.62 -10.37
C ASP A 36 7.53 -6.17 -9.17
N PHE A 37 6.23 -5.97 -9.40
CA PHE A 37 5.32 -5.50 -8.39
C PHE A 37 3.91 -6.07 -8.61
N ALA A 38 3.06 -5.94 -7.62
CA ALA A 38 1.61 -5.98 -7.77
C ALA A 38 1.00 -4.92 -6.84
N VAL A 39 -0.23 -4.52 -7.14
CA VAL A 39 -0.98 -3.54 -6.35
C VAL A 39 -2.27 -4.18 -5.86
N VAL A 40 -2.53 -4.09 -4.56
CA VAL A 40 -3.81 -4.50 -3.95
C VAL A 40 -4.46 -3.25 -3.37
N GLY A 41 -5.55 -2.82 -4.00
CA GLY A 41 -6.39 -1.78 -3.43
C GLY A 41 -7.35 -2.38 -2.40
N VAL A 42 -7.49 -1.75 -1.24
CA VAL A 42 -8.39 -2.15 -0.17
C VAL A 42 -9.36 -1.02 0.17
N GLY A 43 -10.63 -1.34 0.34
CA GLY A 43 -11.64 -0.36 0.71
C GLY A 43 -13.00 -0.98 0.99
N ARG A 44 -13.89 -0.22 1.64
CA ARG A 44 -15.24 -0.67 2.03
C ARG A 44 -16.22 -0.76 0.85
N ALA A 45 -16.08 0.17 -0.09
CA ALA A 45 -17.02 0.27 -1.21
C ALA A 45 -16.90 -0.94 -2.15
N HIS A 46 -18.02 -1.39 -2.67
CA HIS A 46 -18.01 -2.36 -3.76
C HIS A 46 -17.32 -1.74 -4.98
N SER A 47 -16.24 -2.36 -5.43
CA SER A 47 -15.43 -1.85 -6.55
C SER A 47 -14.63 -2.97 -7.18
N ASN A 48 -13.89 -2.64 -8.25
CA ASN A 48 -12.98 -3.56 -8.89
C ASN A 48 -11.78 -2.80 -9.49
N PRO A 49 -10.69 -3.51 -9.85
CA PRO A 49 -9.48 -2.88 -10.40
C PRO A 49 -9.75 -2.03 -11.65
N LYS A 50 -10.58 -2.53 -12.57
CA LYS A 50 -10.88 -1.82 -13.82
C LYS A 50 -11.54 -0.47 -13.58
N LEU A 51 -12.49 -0.41 -12.64
CA LEU A 51 -13.18 0.84 -12.29
C LEU A 51 -12.24 1.86 -11.65
N ILE A 52 -11.37 1.42 -10.73
CA ILE A 52 -10.38 2.29 -10.08
C ILE A 52 -9.42 2.85 -11.14
N LEU A 53 -8.86 1.99 -11.99
CA LEU A 53 -7.96 2.40 -13.06
C LEU A 53 -8.64 3.34 -14.05
N LYS A 54 -9.86 3.03 -14.52
CA LYS A 54 -10.64 3.89 -15.42
C LYS A 54 -10.79 5.32 -14.86
N LYS A 55 -11.15 5.42 -13.56
CA LYS A 55 -11.28 6.72 -12.87
C LYS A 55 -9.95 7.45 -12.67
N SER A 56 -8.83 6.73 -12.64
CA SER A 56 -7.49 7.31 -12.44
C SER A 56 -6.83 7.75 -13.76
N LYS A 57 -7.20 7.15 -14.88
CA LYS A 57 -6.54 7.32 -16.18
C LYS A 57 -6.44 8.79 -16.61
N LYS A 58 -7.46 9.58 -16.35
CA LYS A 58 -7.50 11.02 -16.71
C LYS A 58 -6.49 11.89 -15.94
N TYR A 59 -5.90 11.37 -14.87
CA TYR A 59 -4.90 12.07 -14.07
C TYR A 59 -3.46 11.66 -14.42
N VAL A 60 -3.28 10.77 -15.40
CA VAL A 60 -1.97 10.39 -15.92
C VAL A 60 -1.61 11.32 -17.07
N GLU A 61 -0.69 12.25 -16.81
CA GLU A 61 -0.30 13.30 -17.79
C GLU A 61 0.29 12.71 -19.07
N LYS A 62 1.23 11.77 -18.93
CA LYS A 62 1.90 11.10 -20.07
C LYS A 62 1.58 9.62 -20.05
N LEU A 63 0.43 9.25 -20.62
CA LEU A 63 -0.04 7.87 -20.63
C LEU A 63 0.79 6.98 -21.54
N ASN A 64 1.52 6.04 -20.96
CA ASN A 64 2.20 4.98 -21.70
C ASN A 64 1.27 3.74 -21.76
N LYS A 65 0.83 3.39 -22.97
CA LYS A 65 -0.12 2.27 -23.19
C LYS A 65 0.40 0.93 -22.66
N LYS A 66 1.70 0.61 -22.85
CA LYS A 66 2.33 -0.63 -22.38
C LYS A 66 2.35 -0.70 -20.86
N THR A 67 2.74 0.41 -20.23
CA THR A 67 2.73 0.53 -18.77
C THR A 67 1.31 0.41 -18.21
N TRP A 68 0.33 1.03 -18.85
CA TRP A 68 -1.06 0.93 -18.44
C TRP A 68 -1.58 -0.49 -18.48
N SER A 69 -1.34 -1.22 -19.59
CA SER A 69 -1.67 -2.64 -19.69
C SER A 69 -0.99 -3.50 -18.63
N THR A 70 0.24 -3.14 -18.24
CA THR A 70 0.92 -3.81 -17.12
C THR A 70 0.21 -3.58 -15.79
N LEU A 71 -0.23 -2.34 -15.53
CA LEU A 71 -1.03 -2.03 -14.33
C LEU A 71 -2.34 -2.79 -14.29
N GLU A 72 -3.06 -2.88 -15.43
CA GLU A 72 -4.32 -3.63 -15.52
C GLU A 72 -4.15 -5.11 -15.13
N LYS A 73 -3.04 -5.72 -15.49
CA LYS A 73 -2.72 -7.12 -15.17
C LYS A 73 -2.21 -7.34 -13.74
N ARG A 74 -1.73 -6.28 -13.08
CA ARG A 74 -1.05 -6.36 -11.78
C ARG A 74 -1.80 -5.66 -10.65
N MET A 75 -2.96 -5.05 -10.94
CA MET A 75 -3.82 -4.44 -9.94
C MET A 75 -4.97 -5.35 -9.54
N TYR A 76 -5.20 -5.44 -8.25
CA TYR A 76 -6.24 -6.22 -7.59
C TYR A 76 -7.05 -5.33 -6.66
N TYR A 77 -8.24 -5.78 -6.29
CA TYR A 77 -9.06 -5.11 -5.29
C TYR A 77 -9.58 -6.13 -4.29
N PHE A 78 -9.54 -5.76 -3.03
CA PHE A 78 -10.07 -6.53 -1.92
C PHE A 78 -11.03 -5.65 -1.11
N GLN A 79 -12.27 -6.09 -0.99
CA GLN A 79 -13.26 -5.37 -0.20
C GLN A 79 -13.12 -5.75 1.26
N ALA A 80 -12.83 -4.76 2.13
CA ALA A 80 -12.79 -4.93 3.57
C ALA A 80 -13.10 -3.62 4.29
N ASP A 81 -13.74 -3.73 5.44
CA ASP A 81 -13.83 -2.63 6.39
C ASP A 81 -12.53 -2.55 7.22
N PHE A 82 -12.06 -1.34 7.52
CA PHE A 82 -10.84 -1.14 8.28
C PHE A 82 -10.92 -1.57 9.74
N TYR A 83 -12.13 -1.76 10.25
CA TYR A 83 -12.42 -2.25 11.61
C TYR A 83 -12.70 -3.74 11.67
N ASP A 84 -12.82 -4.42 10.52
CA ASP A 84 -13.07 -5.85 10.43
C ASP A 84 -11.78 -6.67 10.50
N ASN A 85 -11.52 -7.28 11.66
CA ASN A 85 -10.35 -8.12 11.86
C ASN A 85 -10.39 -9.37 10.97
N ILE A 86 -11.55 -10.01 10.82
CA ILE A 86 -11.69 -11.22 9.98
C ILE A 86 -11.38 -10.91 8.53
N GLY A 87 -11.88 -9.77 8.03
CA GLY A 87 -11.57 -9.28 6.68
C GLY A 87 -10.07 -9.07 6.48
N PHE A 88 -9.35 -8.55 7.48
CA PHE A 88 -7.90 -8.39 7.39
C PHE A 88 -7.13 -9.72 7.40
N CYS A 89 -7.62 -10.74 8.10
CA CYS A 89 -7.00 -12.06 8.04
C CYS A 89 -7.21 -12.72 6.67
N LYS A 90 -8.39 -12.56 6.06
CA LYS A 90 -8.62 -12.95 4.66
C LYS A 90 -7.77 -12.13 3.67
N LEU A 91 -7.53 -10.84 3.95
CA LEU A 91 -6.62 -10.00 3.16
C LEU A 91 -5.18 -10.55 3.19
N GLU A 92 -4.74 -11.10 4.33
CA GLU A 92 -3.40 -11.70 4.43
C GLU A 92 -3.28 -12.93 3.52
N GLU A 93 -4.27 -13.80 3.48
CA GLU A 93 -4.33 -14.95 2.57
C GLU A 93 -4.36 -14.49 1.11
N PHE A 94 -5.19 -13.48 0.81
CA PHE A 94 -5.27 -12.90 -0.53
C PHE A 94 -3.94 -12.29 -0.98
N THR A 95 -3.27 -11.51 -0.12
CA THR A 95 -1.96 -10.92 -0.46
C THR A 95 -0.90 -11.99 -0.72
N LYS A 96 -0.88 -13.09 0.05
CA LYS A 96 0.01 -14.23 -0.20
C LYS A 96 -0.25 -14.88 -1.56
N SER A 97 -1.53 -15.05 -1.94
CA SER A 97 -1.87 -15.62 -3.25
C SER A 97 -1.34 -14.76 -4.41
N ILE A 98 -1.46 -13.43 -4.29
CA ILE A 98 -0.92 -12.47 -5.27
C ILE A 98 0.61 -12.50 -5.30
N GLU A 99 1.26 -12.55 -4.14
CA GLU A 99 2.71 -12.68 -4.04
C GLU A 99 3.22 -13.96 -4.72
N LYS A 100 2.53 -15.09 -4.50
CA LYS A 100 2.84 -16.36 -5.18
C LYS A 100 2.67 -16.25 -6.69
N LYS A 101 1.53 -15.70 -7.16
CA LYS A 101 1.22 -15.51 -8.58
C LYS A 101 2.28 -14.69 -9.31
N HIS A 102 2.76 -13.61 -8.70
CA HIS A 102 3.75 -12.69 -9.29
C HIS A 102 5.20 -12.97 -8.84
N LYS A 103 5.45 -14.08 -8.15
CA LYS A 103 6.78 -14.48 -7.63
C LYS A 103 7.45 -13.37 -6.83
N LEU A 104 6.66 -12.64 -6.01
CA LEU A 104 7.16 -11.57 -5.15
C LEU A 104 7.76 -12.13 -3.87
N PRO A 105 8.80 -11.50 -3.30
CA PRO A 105 9.52 -12.03 -2.14
C PRO A 105 8.81 -11.81 -0.79
N GLY A 106 7.60 -11.26 -0.76
CA GLY A 106 6.90 -10.90 0.47
C GLY A 106 7.32 -9.53 1.04
N ASN A 107 8.02 -8.72 0.26
CA ASN A 107 8.22 -7.30 0.57
C ASN A 107 6.90 -6.55 0.39
N ARG A 108 6.49 -5.78 1.39
CA ARG A 108 5.19 -5.10 1.39
C ARG A 108 5.31 -3.63 1.73
N ILE A 109 4.60 -2.80 0.95
CA ILE A 109 4.36 -1.39 1.26
C ILE A 109 2.88 -1.24 1.57
N PHE A 110 2.54 -0.81 2.77
CA PHE A 110 1.18 -0.42 3.15
C PHE A 110 1.05 1.09 3.04
N TYR A 111 0.26 1.55 2.09
CA TYR A 111 -0.03 2.98 1.93
C TYR A 111 -1.38 3.31 2.55
N LEU A 112 -1.39 4.10 3.61
CA LEU A 112 -2.60 4.51 4.31
C LEU A 112 -3.18 5.77 3.64
N ALA A 113 -3.95 5.56 2.56
CA ALA A 113 -4.66 6.61 1.82
C ALA A 113 -6.05 6.90 2.40
N THR A 114 -6.13 6.98 3.74
CA THR A 114 -7.35 7.14 4.52
C THR A 114 -7.22 8.29 5.51
N LEU A 115 -8.32 8.63 6.18
CA LEU A 115 -8.29 9.58 7.29
C LEU A 115 -7.47 9.06 8.47
N PRO A 116 -6.79 9.93 9.22
CA PRO A 116 -5.99 9.55 10.39
C PRO A 116 -6.77 8.79 11.47
N SER A 117 -8.08 8.98 11.57
CA SER A 117 -8.97 8.25 12.48
C SER A 117 -8.95 6.73 12.28
N HIS A 118 -8.64 6.26 11.07
CA HIS A 118 -8.57 4.83 10.73
C HIS A 118 -7.20 4.20 11.01
N PHE A 119 -6.14 5.00 11.20
CA PHE A 119 -4.76 4.48 11.27
C PHE A 119 -4.56 3.47 12.39
N LYS A 120 -5.17 3.70 13.57
CA LYS A 120 -5.07 2.77 14.69
C LYS A 120 -5.69 1.41 14.35
N ALA A 121 -6.94 1.40 13.85
CA ALA A 121 -7.64 0.16 13.52
C ALA A 121 -6.91 -0.62 12.43
N ILE A 122 -6.44 0.07 11.40
CA ILE A 122 -5.64 -0.52 10.31
C ILE A 122 -4.36 -1.15 10.87
N ALA A 123 -3.57 -0.41 11.66
CA ALA A 123 -2.30 -0.90 12.20
C ALA A 123 -2.51 -2.13 13.10
N ASP A 124 -3.51 -2.08 13.98
CA ASP A 124 -3.84 -3.20 14.88
C ASP A 124 -4.23 -4.45 14.06
N ASN A 125 -5.07 -4.31 13.04
CA ASN A 125 -5.52 -5.43 12.20
C ASN A 125 -4.39 -5.98 11.33
N LEU A 126 -3.55 -5.12 10.75
CA LEU A 126 -2.35 -5.55 10.00
C LEU A 126 -1.43 -6.40 10.88
N SER A 127 -1.24 -6.00 12.13
CA SER A 127 -0.39 -6.74 13.09
C SER A 127 -1.02 -8.05 13.51
N ARG A 128 -2.28 -8.05 13.95
CA ARG A 128 -3.01 -9.23 14.44
C ARG A 128 -3.09 -10.33 13.38
N CYS A 129 -3.37 -9.98 12.14
CA CYS A 129 -3.47 -10.94 11.04
C CYS A 129 -2.13 -11.28 10.39
N GLY A 130 -1.01 -10.80 10.94
CA GLY A 130 0.33 -11.18 10.49
C GLY A 130 0.78 -10.54 9.19
N LEU A 131 0.07 -9.52 8.68
CA LEU A 131 0.42 -8.82 7.44
C LEU A 131 1.76 -8.08 7.54
N THR A 132 2.17 -7.70 8.76
CA THR A 132 3.43 -6.99 9.04
C THR A 132 4.60 -7.92 9.38
N LYS A 133 4.38 -9.24 9.47
CA LYS A 133 5.41 -10.19 9.84
C LYS A 133 6.49 -10.32 8.77
N GLU A 134 7.72 -10.01 9.14
CA GLU A 134 8.90 -10.23 8.30
C GLU A 134 9.42 -11.66 8.49
N LYS A 135 9.52 -12.41 7.39
CA LYS A 135 9.98 -13.81 7.39
C LYS A 135 11.37 -13.94 6.81
N ILE A 136 12.20 -14.80 7.39
CA ILE A 136 13.53 -15.15 6.85
C ILE A 136 13.33 -16.25 5.79
N ARG A 137 13.77 -16.01 4.57
CA ARG A 137 13.77 -17.01 3.50
C ARG A 137 15.08 -17.76 3.45
N ARG A 138 15.11 -18.97 4.01
CA ARG A 138 16.31 -19.83 4.04
C ARG A 138 16.75 -20.27 2.63
N LYS A 139 15.79 -20.52 1.71
CA LYS A 139 16.08 -21.01 0.35
C LYS A 139 16.73 -19.97 -0.60
N GLN A 140 16.85 -18.70 -0.22
CA GLN A 140 17.41 -17.62 -1.04
C GLN A 140 18.52 -16.85 -0.29
N GLY A 141 19.40 -17.56 0.41
CA GLY A 141 20.54 -16.93 1.07
C GLY A 141 20.16 -16.03 2.24
N PHE A 142 19.26 -16.49 3.13
CA PHE A 142 18.86 -15.79 4.36
C PHE A 142 18.30 -14.37 4.16
N LYS A 143 17.80 -14.04 2.97
CA LYS A 143 17.15 -12.73 2.75
C LYS A 143 15.84 -12.63 3.52
N LYS A 144 15.78 -11.66 4.41
CA LYS A 144 14.58 -11.30 5.14
C LYS A 144 13.71 -10.39 4.25
N ASN A 145 12.42 -10.69 4.13
CA ASN A 145 11.48 -9.74 3.53
C ASN A 145 11.31 -8.53 4.46
N TRP A 146 10.92 -7.41 3.89
CA TRP A 146 10.69 -6.18 4.62
C TRP A 146 9.24 -5.70 4.48
N THR A 147 8.79 -4.96 5.47
CA THR A 147 7.49 -4.30 5.48
C THR A 147 7.67 -2.82 5.76
N LYS A 148 7.03 -1.97 4.99
CA LYS A 148 7.04 -0.51 5.13
C LYS A 148 5.62 0.01 5.23
N VAL A 149 5.40 1.08 6.00
CA VAL A 149 4.14 1.81 6.06
C VAL A 149 4.35 3.25 5.65
N VAL A 150 3.47 3.74 4.79
CA VAL A 150 3.49 5.11 4.27
C VAL A 150 2.17 5.78 4.60
N PHE A 151 2.21 6.99 5.11
CA PHE A 151 1.03 7.81 5.32
C PHE A 151 1.35 9.30 5.19
N GLU A 152 0.31 10.08 4.89
CA GLU A 152 0.41 11.50 4.57
C GLU A 152 -0.10 12.37 5.73
N LYS A 153 0.22 13.65 5.68
CA LYS A 153 -0.40 14.65 6.54
C LYS A 153 -1.92 14.72 6.30
N PRO A 154 -2.70 15.10 7.33
CA PRO A 154 -2.28 15.51 8.66
C PRO A 154 -1.98 14.30 9.57
N PHE A 155 -0.92 14.41 10.38
CA PHE A 155 -0.54 13.39 11.38
C PHE A 155 -1.29 13.58 12.71
N GLY A 156 -2.41 14.28 12.71
CA GLY A 156 -3.21 14.73 13.84
C GLY A 156 -3.64 16.17 13.68
N HIS A 157 -4.57 16.63 14.50
CA HIS A 157 -5.04 18.03 14.50
C HIS A 157 -4.18 18.93 15.40
N ASP A 158 -3.56 18.33 16.42
CA ASP A 158 -2.71 18.95 17.42
C ASP A 158 -1.57 18.02 17.85
N LEU A 159 -0.70 18.49 18.72
CA LEU A 159 0.43 17.71 19.22
C LEU A 159 0.00 16.43 19.96
N LYS A 160 -1.13 16.48 20.70
CA LYS A 160 -1.64 15.35 21.48
C LYS A 160 -2.13 14.22 20.55
N SER A 161 -2.93 14.56 19.54
CA SER A 161 -3.40 13.60 18.55
C SER A 161 -2.26 13.05 17.68
N ALA A 162 -1.30 13.89 17.29
CA ALA A 162 -0.10 13.46 16.56
C ALA A 162 0.72 12.46 17.36
N LYS A 163 0.99 12.73 18.65
CA LYS A 163 1.66 11.80 19.56
C LYS A 163 0.90 10.48 19.70
N LYS A 164 -0.45 10.52 19.79
CA LYS A 164 -1.31 9.33 19.88
C LYS A 164 -1.20 8.47 18.64
N ILE A 165 -1.31 9.05 17.44
CA ILE A 165 -1.16 8.35 16.16
C ILE A 165 0.23 7.72 16.07
N ASN A 166 1.28 8.50 16.34
CA ASN A 166 2.65 8.01 16.28
C ASN A 166 2.88 6.83 17.24
N LYS A 167 2.38 6.92 18.48
CA LYS A 167 2.44 5.83 19.46
C LYS A 167 1.73 4.56 18.94
N CYS A 168 0.58 4.69 18.29
CA CYS A 168 -0.15 3.54 17.74
C CYS A 168 0.63 2.88 16.60
N ILE A 169 1.18 3.66 15.68
CA ILE A 169 1.95 3.12 14.54
C ILE A 169 3.26 2.47 15.03
N LYS A 170 3.97 3.09 15.99
CA LYS A 170 5.21 2.54 16.57
C LYS A 170 5.02 1.24 17.37
N LYS A 171 3.80 0.91 17.80
CA LYS A 171 3.51 -0.42 18.40
C LYS A 171 3.58 -1.55 17.39
N VAL A 172 3.33 -1.27 16.13
CA VAL A 172 3.24 -2.26 15.04
C VAL A 172 4.47 -2.23 14.15
N PHE A 173 4.99 -1.04 13.86
CA PHE A 173 6.11 -0.83 12.95
C PHE A 173 7.30 -0.21 13.68
N LYS A 174 8.50 -0.66 13.35
CA LYS A 174 9.74 -0.01 13.78
C LYS A 174 9.92 1.32 13.05
N GLU A 175 10.60 2.30 13.64
CA GLU A 175 10.79 3.63 13.03
C GLU A 175 11.35 3.55 11.60
N LYS A 176 12.31 2.66 11.35
CA LYS A 176 12.87 2.42 10.00
C LYS A 176 11.89 1.87 8.95
N GLN A 177 10.70 1.46 9.38
CA GLN A 177 9.63 0.97 8.50
C GLN A 177 8.58 2.04 8.22
N ILE A 178 8.65 3.20 8.90
CA ILE A 178 7.64 4.25 8.88
C ILE A 178 8.10 5.39 7.97
N TYR A 179 7.28 5.71 6.97
CA TYR A 179 7.50 6.80 6.03
C TYR A 179 6.35 7.80 6.12
N ARG A 180 6.69 9.02 6.51
CA ARG A 180 5.75 10.15 6.60
C ARG A 180 5.97 11.06 5.42
N ILE A 181 4.93 11.24 4.59
CA ILE A 181 5.01 12.10 3.41
C ILE A 181 4.47 13.49 3.76
N ASP A 182 5.25 14.51 3.45
CA ASP A 182 4.88 15.90 3.53
C ASP A 182 4.95 16.54 2.15
N HIS A 183 3.80 16.99 1.64
CA HIS A 183 3.71 17.61 0.32
C HIS A 183 4.52 18.91 0.19
N TYR A 184 4.77 19.62 1.31
CA TYR A 184 5.57 20.85 1.28
C TYR A 184 7.07 20.59 1.10
N LEU A 185 7.55 19.43 1.56
CA LEU A 185 8.97 19.04 1.43
C LEU A 185 9.28 18.33 0.12
N GLY A 186 8.28 17.95 -0.65
CA GLY A 186 8.42 17.24 -1.92
C GLY A 186 8.12 18.08 -3.16
N LYS A 187 7.96 19.39 -3.02
CA LYS A 187 7.87 20.31 -4.16
C LYS A 187 9.28 20.81 -4.48
N GLU A 188 9.78 20.43 -5.64
CA GLU A 188 10.88 21.12 -6.30
C GLU A 188 10.41 22.49 -6.82
#